data_676917bc12a5a36635721b8e16edf21b
#
_entry.id   676917bc12a5a36635721b8e16edf21b
#
_cell.length_a   1.000
_cell.length_b   1.000
_cell.length_c   1.000
_cell.angle_alpha   90.00
_cell.angle_beta   90.00
_cell.angle_gamma   90.00
#
_symmetry.space_group_name_H-M   'P 1'
#
loop_
_entity.id
_entity.type
_entity.pdbx_description
1 polymer ?
#
loop_
_entity_poly.entity_id
_entity_poly.type
_entity_poly.pdbx_seq_one_letter_code
_entity_poly.pdbx_strand_id
1 'polypeptide(L)'
;MKKNYFAFSSVVLIAIVTLLQSNASGPASNGNRATGAPGDGASTCVTCHSGGGFGSVSVLVELKDSENNTVTEYVPEQLYDVDVTVTNSAGNPAGYGFQVISMSGNTSLNSFSDPGNGVKLSTSSSRQYAEHNSPNSGGSFTLKWTAPSPGTGDVDFYFGANAVNGNGNNGSDNATIGDVTFSEIIGDTTDTTGNGEPQGL
;
A
#
# COMPACT_ATOMS: atom_id res chain seq x y z
N MET A 1 -28.71 -22.01 -38.72
CA MET A 1 -27.83 -22.34 -37.58
C MET A 1 -26.49 -21.55 -37.50
N LYS A 2 -26.10 -20.72 -38.48
CA LYS A 2 -24.80 -19.99 -38.45
C LYS A 2 -24.79 -18.68 -37.62
N LYS A 3 -25.94 -18.08 -37.28
CA LYS A 3 -25.99 -16.79 -36.58
C LYS A 3 -25.66 -16.88 -35.08
N ASN A 4 -25.87 -18.01 -34.43
CA ASN A 4 -25.70 -18.13 -32.98
C ASN A 4 -24.25 -18.35 -32.55
N TYR A 5 -23.41 -18.93 -33.43
CA TYR A 5 -22.00 -19.12 -33.13
C TYR A 5 -21.21 -17.81 -33.13
N PHE A 6 -21.58 -16.86 -33.98
CA PHE A 6 -20.90 -15.57 -34.04
C PHE A 6 -21.15 -14.74 -32.77
N ALA A 7 -22.39 -14.73 -32.30
CA ALA A 7 -22.76 -14.05 -31.05
C ALA A 7 -22.06 -14.70 -29.83
N PHE A 8 -22.02 -16.03 -29.76
CA PHE A 8 -21.37 -16.76 -28.68
C PHE A 8 -19.84 -16.55 -28.68
N SER A 9 -19.20 -16.60 -29.84
CA SER A 9 -17.76 -16.29 -29.98
C SER A 9 -17.43 -14.85 -29.58
N SER A 10 -18.29 -13.87 -29.91
CA SER A 10 -18.09 -12.48 -29.54
C SER A 10 -18.21 -12.26 -28.03
N VAL A 11 -19.18 -12.90 -27.37
CA VAL A 11 -19.36 -12.84 -25.92
C VAL A 11 -18.17 -13.48 -25.18
N VAL A 12 -17.67 -14.62 -25.65
CA VAL A 12 -16.50 -15.29 -25.08
C VAL A 12 -15.24 -14.45 -25.28
N LEU A 13 -15.06 -13.83 -26.44
CA LEU A 13 -13.90 -12.96 -26.71
C LEU A 13 -13.94 -11.69 -25.83
N ILE A 14 -15.09 -11.07 -25.63
CA ILE A 14 -15.25 -9.92 -24.74
C ILE A 14 -14.97 -10.33 -23.29
N ALA A 15 -15.46 -11.49 -22.82
CA ALA A 15 -15.21 -12.00 -21.49
C ALA A 15 -13.72 -12.30 -21.27
N ILE A 16 -13.01 -12.81 -22.25
CA ILE A 16 -11.55 -13.06 -22.16
C ILE A 16 -10.78 -11.73 -22.07
N VAL A 17 -11.15 -10.74 -22.87
CA VAL A 17 -10.50 -9.41 -22.84
C VAL A 17 -10.67 -8.71 -21.49
N THR A 18 -11.84 -8.86 -20.84
CA THR A 18 -12.05 -8.27 -19.50
C THR A 18 -11.27 -8.97 -18.39
N LEU A 19 -10.89 -10.24 -18.57
CA LEU A 19 -10.06 -11.00 -17.62
C LEU A 19 -8.56 -10.67 -17.70
N LEU A 20 -8.13 -10.01 -18.79
CA LEU A 20 -6.72 -9.65 -19.02
C LEU A 20 -6.40 -8.20 -18.66
N GLN A 21 -7.30 -7.49 -17.99
CA GLN A 21 -7.05 -6.11 -17.59
C GLN A 21 -5.97 -6.05 -16.52
N SER A 22 -4.80 -5.58 -16.91
CA SER A 22 -3.75 -5.16 -15.98
C SER A 22 -4.27 -4.02 -15.11
N ASN A 23 -4.01 -4.08 -13.80
CA ASN A 23 -4.31 -2.98 -12.86
C ASN A 23 -3.26 -1.85 -13.00
N ALA A 24 -2.92 -1.45 -14.22
CA ALA A 24 -1.89 -0.45 -14.52
C ALA A 24 -2.15 0.92 -13.87
N SER A 25 -3.38 1.17 -13.43
CA SER A 25 -3.74 2.38 -12.67
C SER A 25 -4.13 2.07 -11.22
N GLY A 26 -3.55 1.03 -10.64
CA GLY A 26 -3.76 0.62 -9.24
C GLY A 26 -4.92 -0.36 -9.05
N PRO A 27 -4.73 -1.37 -8.19
CA PRO A 27 -5.70 -2.46 -8.00
C PRO A 27 -6.99 -2.04 -7.28
N ALA A 28 -6.94 -1.17 -6.27
CA ALA A 28 -8.13 -0.81 -5.48
C ALA A 28 -9.17 -0.03 -6.28
N SER A 29 -8.75 0.77 -7.24
CA SER A 29 -9.67 1.45 -8.16
C SER A 29 -10.51 0.51 -9.01
N ASN A 30 -10.07 -0.73 -9.17
CA ASN A 30 -10.79 -1.83 -9.82
C ASN A 30 -11.43 -2.81 -8.82
N GLY A 31 -11.50 -2.43 -7.54
CA GLY A 31 -12.09 -3.24 -6.47
C GLY A 31 -11.15 -4.31 -5.90
N ASN A 32 -9.90 -4.41 -6.37
CA ASN A 32 -8.94 -5.39 -5.89
C ASN A 32 -8.16 -4.88 -4.68
N ARG A 33 -8.05 -5.71 -3.66
CA ARG A 33 -7.32 -5.48 -2.42
C ARG A 33 -6.19 -6.49 -2.37
N ALA A 34 -4.97 -6.06 -2.69
CA ALA A 34 -3.87 -6.95 -3.07
C ALA A 34 -2.65 -6.87 -2.14
N THR A 35 -2.80 -6.25 -0.95
CA THR A 35 -1.71 -6.06 0.01
C THR A 35 -1.43 -7.28 0.87
N GLY A 36 -2.40 -8.19 1.00
CA GLY A 36 -2.35 -9.31 1.96
C GLY A 36 -2.78 -8.92 3.37
N ALA A 37 -3.28 -7.70 3.59
CA ALA A 37 -3.80 -7.27 4.88
C ALA A 37 -4.98 -8.13 5.35
N PRO A 38 -5.20 -8.26 6.67
CA PRO A 38 -6.37 -8.92 7.22
C PRO A 38 -7.66 -8.40 6.58
N GLY A 39 -8.47 -9.31 5.99
CA GLY A 39 -9.71 -8.98 5.29
C GLY A 39 -9.58 -8.51 3.85
N ASP A 40 -8.39 -8.50 3.25
CA ASP A 40 -8.22 -8.17 1.82
C ASP A 40 -8.67 -9.30 0.89
N GLY A 41 -8.71 -10.52 1.36
CA GLY A 41 -9.04 -11.70 0.57
C GLY A 41 -7.78 -12.45 0.09
N ALA A 42 -7.99 -13.47 -0.75
CA ALA A 42 -6.92 -14.37 -1.16
C ALA A 42 -6.09 -13.87 -2.36
N SER A 43 -6.58 -12.86 -3.09
CA SER A 43 -5.88 -12.35 -4.28
C SER A 43 -4.90 -11.25 -3.89
N THR A 44 -3.62 -11.53 -4.02
CA THR A 44 -2.54 -10.57 -3.73
C THR A 44 -1.75 -10.26 -5.00
N CYS A 45 -0.82 -9.32 -4.95
CA CYS A 45 0.04 -9.01 -6.09
C CYS A 45 0.76 -10.25 -6.64
N VAL A 46 1.25 -11.13 -5.74
CA VAL A 46 1.96 -12.36 -6.13
C VAL A 46 1.05 -13.42 -6.77
N THR A 47 -0.27 -13.34 -6.55
CA THR A 47 -1.21 -14.28 -7.17
C THR A 47 -1.32 -14.07 -8.67
N CYS A 48 -1.19 -12.82 -9.12
CA CYS A 48 -1.38 -12.41 -10.51
C CYS A 48 -0.06 -12.14 -11.23
N HIS A 49 0.94 -11.54 -10.56
CA HIS A 49 2.22 -11.14 -11.15
C HIS A 49 3.30 -12.16 -10.85
N SER A 50 3.66 -13.00 -11.85
CA SER A 50 4.65 -14.06 -11.68
C SER A 50 5.35 -14.41 -12.99
N GLY A 51 6.46 -15.16 -12.88
CA GLY A 51 7.19 -15.71 -14.02
C GLY A 51 8.07 -14.71 -14.76
N GLY A 52 8.34 -13.55 -14.19
CA GLY A 52 9.22 -12.53 -14.75
C GLY A 52 10.70 -12.82 -14.52
N GLY A 53 11.53 -12.08 -15.25
CA GLY A 53 12.99 -12.12 -15.15
C GLY A 53 13.59 -11.07 -14.21
N PHE A 54 12.78 -10.51 -13.28
CA PHE A 54 13.21 -9.37 -12.44
C PHE A 54 13.78 -9.81 -11.07
N GLY A 55 13.84 -11.11 -10.80
CA GLY A 55 14.32 -11.65 -9.54
C GLY A 55 13.37 -11.36 -8.39
N SER A 56 13.92 -11.17 -7.18
CA SER A 56 13.11 -10.82 -6.01
C SER A 56 12.74 -9.35 -6.04
N VAL A 57 11.48 -9.04 -5.80
CA VAL A 57 10.98 -7.68 -5.57
C VAL A 57 11.02 -7.40 -4.07
N SER A 58 11.53 -6.25 -3.69
CA SER A 58 11.61 -5.79 -2.29
C SER A 58 10.94 -4.43 -2.15
N VAL A 59 10.35 -4.19 -0.99
CA VAL A 59 9.71 -2.92 -0.64
C VAL A 59 10.31 -2.41 0.65
N LEU A 60 10.68 -1.13 0.67
CA LEU A 60 11.01 -0.38 1.86
C LEU A 60 9.90 0.67 2.06
N VAL A 61 9.27 0.67 3.23
CA VAL A 61 8.32 1.70 3.65
C VAL A 61 8.94 2.44 4.83
N GLU A 62 9.13 3.74 4.70
CA GLU A 62 9.70 4.58 5.73
C GLU A 62 8.69 5.66 6.14
N LEU A 63 8.60 5.90 7.45
CA LEU A 63 7.96 7.12 7.99
C LEU A 63 9.04 8.16 8.22
N LYS A 64 8.76 9.40 7.81
CA LYS A 64 9.62 10.55 8.08
C LYS A 64 8.87 11.61 8.87
N ASP A 65 9.51 12.11 9.92
CA ASP A 65 8.99 13.19 10.72
C ASP A 65 9.08 14.56 9.99
N SER A 66 8.65 15.63 10.64
CA SER A 66 8.68 16.99 10.08
C SER A 66 10.10 17.54 9.83
N GLU A 67 11.12 16.89 10.41
CA GLU A 67 12.54 17.21 10.22
C GLU A 67 13.20 16.32 9.17
N ASN A 68 12.40 15.45 8.51
CA ASN A 68 12.83 14.46 7.51
C ASN A 68 13.73 13.35 8.09
N ASN A 69 13.63 13.06 9.39
CA ASN A 69 14.27 11.89 9.98
C ASN A 69 13.40 10.65 9.78
N THR A 70 14.01 9.52 9.42
CA THR A 70 13.31 8.24 9.41
C THR A 70 13.04 7.79 10.84
N VAL A 71 11.78 7.42 11.12
CA VAL A 71 11.33 6.97 12.43
C VAL A 71 10.71 5.58 12.35
N THR A 72 10.80 4.82 13.43
CA THR A 72 10.17 3.50 13.59
C THR A 72 9.01 3.51 14.58
N GLU A 73 8.85 4.65 15.27
CA GLU A 73 7.77 4.89 16.22
C GLU A 73 7.05 6.17 15.82
N TYR A 74 5.77 6.27 16.15
CA TYR A 74 4.97 7.44 15.83
C TYR A 74 4.41 8.12 17.08
N VAL A 75 4.32 9.44 17.03
CA VAL A 75 3.56 10.25 17.98
C VAL A 75 2.12 10.32 17.49
N PRO A 76 1.11 10.01 18.34
CA PRO A 76 -0.29 10.11 17.95
C PRO A 76 -0.67 11.47 17.35
N GLU A 77 -1.59 11.44 16.37
CA GLU A 77 -2.14 12.61 15.68
C GLU A 77 -1.12 13.44 14.87
N GLN A 78 0.14 13.05 14.85
CA GLN A 78 1.17 13.71 14.05
C GLN A 78 1.07 13.31 12.57
N LEU A 79 1.40 14.26 11.69
CA LEU A 79 1.52 14.05 10.25
C LEU A 79 2.94 13.61 9.89
N TYR A 80 3.06 12.54 9.11
CA TYR A 80 4.30 11.97 8.62
C TYR A 80 4.33 11.96 7.09
N ASP A 81 5.52 12.11 6.51
CA ASP A 81 5.76 11.69 5.14
C ASP A 81 5.98 10.18 5.10
N VAL A 82 5.42 9.54 4.08
CA VAL A 82 5.58 8.10 3.83
C VAL A 82 6.30 7.92 2.51
N ASP A 83 7.48 7.34 2.57
CA ASP A 83 8.26 6.97 1.39
C ASP A 83 8.14 5.46 1.15
N VAL A 84 7.70 5.09 -0.05
CA VAL A 84 7.65 3.69 -0.48
C VAL A 84 8.63 3.50 -1.63
N THR A 85 9.64 2.67 -1.42
CA THR A 85 10.64 2.34 -2.44
C THR A 85 10.52 0.87 -2.84
N VAL A 86 10.29 0.63 -4.12
CA VAL A 86 10.20 -0.70 -4.70
C VAL A 86 11.45 -0.96 -5.54
N THR A 87 12.12 -2.07 -5.28
CA THR A 87 13.34 -2.49 -6.00
C THR A 87 13.23 -3.93 -6.46
N ASN A 88 14.11 -4.33 -7.35
CA ASN A 88 14.22 -5.72 -7.82
C ASN A 88 15.69 -6.16 -7.90
N SER A 89 15.94 -7.48 -7.82
CA SER A 89 17.31 -8.01 -7.74
C SER A 89 17.92 -8.40 -9.09
N ALA A 90 17.16 -8.41 -10.19
CA ALA A 90 17.63 -8.79 -11.51
C ALA A 90 16.83 -8.12 -12.62
N GLY A 91 17.41 -8.02 -13.82
CA GLY A 91 16.75 -7.47 -15.01
C GLY A 91 16.42 -5.98 -14.89
N ASN A 92 15.76 -5.46 -15.92
CA ASN A 92 15.34 -4.06 -15.99
C ASN A 92 13.83 -4.02 -16.26
N PRO A 93 13.00 -3.85 -15.23
CA PRO A 93 11.56 -3.72 -15.42
C PRO A 93 11.22 -2.41 -16.15
N ALA A 94 10.12 -2.41 -16.87
CA ALA A 94 9.58 -1.19 -17.50
C ALA A 94 9.03 -0.20 -16.45
N GLY A 95 8.68 -0.71 -15.26
CA GLY A 95 8.23 0.10 -14.14
C GLY A 95 7.86 -0.74 -12.93
N TYR A 96 7.48 -0.03 -11.87
CA TYR A 96 7.03 -0.60 -10.60
C TYR A 96 5.64 -0.12 -10.28
N GLY A 97 4.89 -0.95 -9.56
CA GLY A 97 3.62 -0.62 -8.97
C GLY A 97 3.57 -1.01 -7.51
N PHE A 98 2.69 -0.38 -6.74
CA PHE A 98 2.47 -0.70 -5.34
C PHE A 98 1.02 -0.46 -4.93
N GLN A 99 0.66 -1.05 -3.80
CA GLN A 99 -0.52 -0.75 -3.02
C GLN A 99 -0.17 -0.88 -1.55
N VAL A 100 -0.62 0.04 -0.70
CA VAL A 100 -0.40 0.01 0.75
C VAL A 100 -1.66 0.41 1.49
N ILE A 101 -1.85 -0.16 2.68
CA ILE A 101 -2.92 0.14 3.63
C ILE A 101 -2.34 0.22 5.04
N SER A 102 -2.81 1.16 5.87
CA SER A 102 -2.49 1.24 7.30
C SER A 102 -3.60 0.64 8.14
N MET A 103 -3.23 -0.23 9.09
CA MET A 103 -4.15 -1.01 9.92
C MET A 103 -3.75 -0.93 11.39
N SER A 104 -4.74 -0.94 12.30
CA SER A 104 -4.55 -1.35 13.69
C SER A 104 -5.35 -2.62 13.92
N GLY A 105 -4.66 -3.75 14.09
CA GLY A 105 -5.27 -5.07 14.08
C GLY A 105 -6.06 -5.32 12.79
N ASN A 106 -7.37 -5.48 12.89
CA ASN A 106 -8.24 -5.72 11.72
C ASN A 106 -8.93 -4.45 11.19
N THR A 107 -8.61 -3.27 11.73
CA THR A 107 -9.28 -2.01 11.41
C THR A 107 -8.40 -1.16 10.50
N SER A 108 -8.92 -0.75 9.33
CA SER A 108 -8.27 0.21 8.45
C SER A 108 -8.35 1.62 9.04
N LEU A 109 -7.23 2.32 9.11
CA LEU A 109 -7.16 3.66 9.70
C LEU A 109 -7.63 4.76 8.73
N ASN A 110 -7.55 4.52 7.42
CA ASN A 110 -8.01 5.44 6.37
C ASN A 110 -7.43 6.87 6.50
N SER A 111 -6.17 6.99 6.88
CA SER A 111 -5.53 8.26 7.26
C SER A 111 -4.41 8.71 6.32
N PHE A 112 -4.32 8.11 5.12
CA PHE A 112 -3.44 8.61 4.07
C PHE A 112 -3.98 9.89 3.44
N SER A 113 -3.07 10.80 3.07
CA SER A 113 -3.37 12.08 2.44
C SER A 113 -2.24 12.49 1.49
N ASP A 114 -2.39 13.61 0.80
CA ASP A 114 -1.40 14.25 -0.06
C ASP A 114 -0.60 13.26 -0.92
N PRO A 115 -1.26 12.49 -1.82
CA PRO A 115 -0.56 11.57 -2.68
C PRO A 115 0.40 12.35 -3.61
N GLY A 116 1.67 11.96 -3.61
CA GLY A 116 2.68 12.52 -4.47
C GLY A 116 2.49 12.13 -5.94
N ASN A 117 3.41 12.57 -6.78
CA ASN A 117 3.34 12.28 -8.21
C ASN A 117 3.36 10.76 -8.48
N GLY A 118 2.42 10.29 -9.29
CA GLY A 118 2.28 8.87 -9.63
C GLY A 118 1.56 8.03 -8.55
N VAL A 119 1.10 8.64 -7.47
CA VAL A 119 0.32 8.02 -6.40
C VAL A 119 -1.12 8.51 -6.45
N LYS A 120 -2.06 7.69 -6.03
CA LYS A 120 -3.45 8.06 -5.77
C LYS A 120 -3.97 7.34 -4.53
N LEU A 121 -5.02 7.90 -3.95
CA LEU A 121 -5.81 7.27 -2.90
C LEU A 121 -7.08 6.68 -3.50
N SER A 122 -7.34 5.43 -3.19
CA SER A 122 -8.52 4.71 -3.66
C SER A 122 -9.23 4.03 -2.50
N THR A 123 -10.55 3.89 -2.61
CA THR A 123 -11.36 3.20 -1.60
C THR A 123 -11.94 1.92 -2.17
N SER A 124 -11.74 0.80 -1.48
CA SER A 124 -12.37 -0.49 -1.78
C SER A 124 -12.89 -1.11 -0.49
N SER A 125 -14.18 -1.48 -0.47
CA SER A 125 -14.86 -2.04 0.71
C SER A 125 -14.68 -1.20 1.99
N SER A 126 -14.84 0.12 1.89
CA SER A 126 -14.67 1.11 2.97
C SER A 126 -13.26 1.23 3.53
N ARG A 127 -12.27 0.65 2.86
CA ARG A 127 -10.85 0.74 3.20
C ARG A 127 -10.13 1.66 2.24
N GLN A 128 -9.30 2.55 2.75
CA GLN A 128 -8.45 3.42 1.95
C GLN A 128 -7.12 2.72 1.64
N TYR A 129 -6.72 2.80 0.39
CA TYR A 129 -5.43 2.35 -0.10
C TYR A 129 -4.70 3.51 -0.76
N ALA A 130 -3.40 3.61 -0.53
CA ALA A 130 -2.54 4.36 -1.42
C ALA A 130 -1.95 3.39 -2.45
N GLU A 131 -1.98 3.79 -3.72
CA GLU A 131 -1.55 2.93 -4.82
C GLU A 131 -0.98 3.74 -5.98
N HIS A 132 -0.21 3.09 -6.83
CA HIS A 132 0.29 3.74 -8.03
C HIS A 132 -0.86 4.16 -8.96
N ASN A 133 -0.72 5.31 -9.59
CA ASN A 133 -1.65 5.77 -10.63
C ASN A 133 -1.24 5.31 -12.04
N SER A 134 0.04 5.01 -12.19
CA SER A 134 0.64 4.35 -13.35
C SER A 134 1.98 3.72 -12.92
N PRO A 135 2.51 2.71 -13.65
CA PRO A 135 3.82 2.18 -13.36
C PRO A 135 4.88 3.29 -13.36
N ASN A 136 5.75 3.30 -12.34
CA ASN A 136 6.81 4.28 -12.17
C ASN A 136 8.17 3.62 -12.41
N SER A 137 8.96 4.13 -13.35
CA SER A 137 10.28 3.56 -13.68
C SER A 137 11.33 3.73 -12.58
N GLY A 138 11.17 4.70 -11.67
CA GLY A 138 12.08 4.95 -10.56
C GLY A 138 11.77 4.11 -9.30
N GLY A 139 10.59 3.51 -9.21
CA GLY A 139 10.18 2.70 -8.07
C GLY A 139 9.95 3.45 -6.76
N SER A 140 9.97 4.80 -6.77
CA SER A 140 9.77 5.62 -5.57
C SER A 140 8.43 6.31 -5.61
N PHE A 141 7.72 6.27 -4.49
CA PHE A 141 6.39 6.82 -4.31
C PHE A 141 6.30 7.52 -2.95
N THR A 142 5.64 8.65 -2.90
CA THR A 142 5.51 9.46 -1.68
C THR A 142 4.06 9.80 -1.41
N LEU A 143 3.68 9.88 -0.14
CA LEU A 143 2.38 10.32 0.33
C LEU A 143 2.51 10.79 1.78
N LYS A 144 1.41 11.25 2.39
CA LYS A 144 1.37 11.57 3.82
C LYS A 144 0.46 10.62 4.57
N TRP A 145 0.75 10.44 5.85
CA TRP A 145 -0.06 9.67 6.79
C TRP A 145 -0.23 10.43 8.08
N THR A 146 -1.46 10.56 8.55
CA THR A 146 -1.75 11.08 9.89
C THR A 146 -1.84 9.92 10.86
N ALA A 147 -1.03 9.94 11.89
CA ALA A 147 -1.04 8.92 12.93
C ALA A 147 -2.39 8.91 13.67
N PRO A 148 -2.85 7.75 14.15
CA PRO A 148 -4.12 7.64 14.86
C PRO A 148 -4.08 8.30 16.23
N SER A 149 -5.23 8.33 16.90
CA SER A 149 -5.37 8.87 18.26
C SER A 149 -4.57 8.07 19.30
N PRO A 150 -4.19 8.70 20.42
CA PRO A 150 -3.47 8.05 21.52
C PRO A 150 -4.17 6.77 22.00
N GLY A 151 -3.38 5.75 22.31
CA GLY A 151 -3.85 4.44 22.78
C GLY A 151 -4.26 3.49 21.67
N THR A 152 -3.98 3.81 20.42
CA THR A 152 -4.19 2.88 19.28
C THR A 152 -3.18 1.74 19.30
N GLY A 153 -1.95 1.96 19.78
CA GLY A 153 -0.87 0.99 19.82
C GLY A 153 -0.19 0.80 18.48
N ASP A 154 0.25 -0.42 18.19
CA ASP A 154 0.97 -0.71 16.94
C ASP A 154 0.08 -0.51 15.71
N VAL A 155 0.68 0.04 14.67
CA VAL A 155 0.09 0.19 13.33
C VAL A 155 0.91 -0.56 12.31
N ASP A 156 0.26 -1.45 11.59
CA ASP A 156 0.86 -2.23 10.51
C ASP A 156 0.55 -1.59 9.15
N PHE A 157 1.58 -1.38 8.35
CA PHE A 157 1.43 -1.01 6.94
C PHE A 157 1.64 -2.27 6.10
N TYR A 158 0.53 -2.84 5.62
CA TYR A 158 0.56 -3.97 4.68
C TYR A 158 0.72 -3.45 3.26
N PHE A 159 1.60 -4.08 2.51
CA PHE A 159 1.88 -3.66 1.13
C PHE A 159 1.95 -4.83 0.17
N GLY A 160 1.61 -4.54 -1.07
CA GLY A 160 1.93 -5.36 -2.23
C GLY A 160 2.63 -4.50 -3.28
N ALA A 161 3.61 -5.06 -3.97
CA ALA A 161 4.33 -4.36 -5.03
C ALA A 161 4.73 -5.31 -6.16
N ASN A 162 5.01 -4.74 -7.34
CA ASN A 162 5.45 -5.50 -8.50
C ASN A 162 6.48 -4.73 -9.32
N ALA A 163 7.32 -5.51 -10.03
CA ALA A 163 8.17 -5.06 -11.11
C ALA A 163 7.57 -5.61 -12.41
N VAL A 164 7.23 -4.74 -13.36
CA VAL A 164 6.46 -5.08 -14.56
C VAL A 164 7.26 -4.94 -15.84
N ASN A 165 6.95 -5.78 -16.83
CA ASN A 165 7.59 -5.78 -18.14
C ASN A 165 6.95 -4.78 -19.13
N GLY A 166 5.83 -4.15 -18.76
CA GLY A 166 5.15 -3.13 -19.58
C GLY A 166 4.34 -3.67 -20.75
N ASN A 167 4.09 -4.99 -20.83
CA ASN A 167 3.35 -5.60 -21.95
C ASN A 167 1.82 -5.48 -21.84
N GLY A 168 1.32 -4.82 -20.78
CA GLY A 168 -0.11 -4.59 -20.54
C GLY A 168 -0.87 -5.78 -19.94
N ASN A 169 -0.18 -6.84 -19.53
CA ASN A 169 -0.77 -7.95 -18.79
C ASN A 169 0.09 -8.31 -17.57
N ASN A 170 -0.37 -9.21 -16.72
CA ASN A 170 0.28 -9.59 -15.47
C ASN A 170 1.27 -10.76 -15.59
N GLY A 171 1.42 -11.33 -16.77
CA GLY A 171 2.39 -12.41 -17.02
C GLY A 171 3.81 -11.88 -17.25
N SER A 172 4.80 -12.66 -16.85
CA SER A 172 6.23 -12.32 -16.93
C SER A 172 6.62 -11.08 -16.13
N ASP A 173 5.93 -10.87 -15.02
CA ASP A 173 6.24 -9.89 -13.97
C ASP A 173 6.75 -10.59 -12.71
N ASN A 174 7.28 -9.83 -11.76
CA ASN A 174 7.57 -10.32 -10.42
C ASN A 174 6.86 -9.43 -9.39
N ALA A 175 6.45 -10.01 -8.28
CA ALA A 175 5.74 -9.30 -7.23
C ALA A 175 6.15 -9.77 -5.83
N THR A 176 5.81 -8.97 -4.83
CA THR A 176 5.96 -9.26 -3.41
C THR A 176 4.79 -8.72 -2.62
N ILE A 177 4.59 -9.26 -1.42
CA ILE A 177 3.75 -8.70 -0.36
C ILE A 177 4.53 -8.72 0.94
N GLY A 178 4.14 -7.88 1.89
CA GLY A 178 4.73 -7.81 3.22
C GLY A 178 4.05 -6.77 4.07
N ASP A 179 4.63 -6.56 5.23
CA ASP A 179 4.20 -5.54 6.19
C ASP A 179 5.39 -4.93 6.91
N VAL A 180 5.13 -3.77 7.52
CA VAL A 180 6.01 -3.12 8.48
C VAL A 180 5.18 -2.54 9.61
N THR A 181 5.65 -2.70 10.85
CA THR A 181 4.96 -2.20 12.05
C THR A 181 5.64 -0.93 12.53
N PHE A 182 4.83 0.08 12.89
CA PHE A 182 5.24 1.29 13.59
C PHE A 182 4.56 1.33 14.95
N SER A 183 5.36 1.47 16.01
CA SER A 183 4.86 1.46 17.38
C SER A 183 4.48 2.86 17.85
N GLU A 184 3.45 2.94 18.69
CA GLU A 184 3.04 4.20 19.31
C GLU A 184 4.06 4.64 20.38
N ILE A 185 4.50 5.89 20.33
CA ILE A 185 5.21 6.53 21.44
C ILE A 185 4.20 6.84 22.54
N ILE A 186 4.26 6.04 23.60
CA ILE A 186 3.46 6.29 24.80
C ILE A 186 4.13 7.42 25.58
N GLY A 187 3.54 8.61 25.56
CA GLY A 187 3.99 9.71 26.41
C GLY A 187 3.97 9.28 27.88
N ASP A 188 5.09 9.46 28.58
CA ASP A 188 5.15 9.22 30.03
C ASP A 188 4.15 10.16 30.72
N THR A 189 3.03 9.64 31.17
CA THR A 189 2.03 10.38 31.95
C THR A 189 2.45 10.54 33.42
N THR A 190 3.71 10.30 33.75
CA THR A 190 4.24 10.46 35.10
C THR A 190 4.92 11.81 35.27
N ASP A 191 4.18 12.93 35.28
CA ASP A 191 4.50 14.05 36.16
C ASP A 191 3.32 15.01 36.31
N THR A 192 2.39 14.68 37.20
CA THR A 192 1.50 15.66 37.85
C THR A 192 1.21 15.23 39.28
N THR A 193 2.25 14.99 40.07
CA THR A 193 2.12 15.10 41.56
C THR A 193 3.13 16.08 42.05
N GLY A 194 3.00 17.33 41.61
CA GLY A 194 3.52 18.47 42.36
C GLY A 194 2.66 18.68 43.61
N ASN A 195 2.88 17.86 44.64
CA ASN A 195 2.46 18.18 45.99
C ASN A 195 3.27 19.39 46.46
N GLY A 196 2.81 20.57 46.10
CA GLY A 196 3.13 21.82 46.82
C GLY A 196 2.43 21.82 48.17
N GLU A 197 3.08 21.23 49.15
CA GLU A 197 2.69 21.42 50.56
C GLU A 197 2.97 22.90 50.95
N PRO A 198 1.97 23.69 51.38
CA PRO A 198 2.24 25.02 51.94
C PRO A 198 2.82 24.86 53.33
N GLN A 199 4.11 25.16 53.48
CA GLN A 199 4.72 25.38 54.81
C GLN A 199 4.09 26.60 55.42
N GLY A 200 3.09 26.38 56.31
CA GLY A 200 2.53 27.41 57.16
C GLY A 200 3.45 27.70 58.35
N LEU A 201 3.58 28.98 58.64
CA LEU A 201 4.05 29.50 59.92
C LEU A 201 2.89 29.53 60.89
#